data_b9c37bbba9a57764a12e976127e363b6
#
_entry.id   b9c37bbba9a57764a12e976127e363b6
#
_cell.length_a   1.000
_cell.length_b   1.000
_cell.length_c   1.000
_cell.angle_alpha   90.00
_cell.angle_beta   90.00
_cell.angle_gamma   90.00
#
_symmetry.space_group_name_H-M   'P 1'
#
loop_
_entity.id
_entity.type
_entity.pdbx_description
1 polymer ?
#
loop_
_entity_poly.entity_id
_entity_poly.type
_entity_poly.pdbx_seq_one_letter_code
_entity_poly.pdbx_strand_id
1 'polypeptide(L)'
;QNQSSAASDVYKRQVMYICFPKTSHRMIGYFENEAVKSYTEYLEQVESGQVINIPAPKIAIEYYNLHPTAQLSDLIIAVRADEMHHAEVNHNYASSLVTETQHNQNTADKNKAA
;
A
#
# COMPACT_ATOMS: atom_id res chain seq x y z
N GLN A 1 23.14 -9.85 -12.70
CA GLN A 1 22.03 -9.37 -13.56
C GLN A 1 20.84 -8.80 -12.75
N ASN A 2 20.58 -9.26 -11.49
CA ASN A 2 19.40 -8.81 -10.72
C ASN A 2 19.52 -7.38 -10.14
N GLN A 3 20.72 -6.87 -9.84
CA GLN A 3 20.88 -5.53 -9.26
C GLN A 3 20.58 -4.41 -10.26
N SER A 4 20.94 -4.58 -11.53
CA SER A 4 20.65 -3.58 -12.58
C SER A 4 19.14 -3.48 -12.87
N SER A 5 18.39 -4.59 -12.79
CA SER A 5 16.94 -4.62 -12.94
C SER A 5 16.24 -3.88 -11.79
N ALA A 6 16.63 -4.15 -10.54
CA ALA A 6 16.04 -3.50 -9.37
C ALA A 6 16.26 -1.97 -9.37
N ALA A 7 17.46 -1.50 -9.74
CA ALA A 7 17.74 -0.07 -9.86
C ALA A 7 16.90 0.59 -10.96
N SER A 8 16.72 -0.08 -12.10
CA SER A 8 15.86 0.40 -13.19
C SER A 8 14.40 0.51 -12.77
N ASP A 9 13.88 -0.44 -11.99
CA ASP A 9 12.49 -0.44 -11.53
C ASP A 9 12.24 0.65 -10.48
N VAL A 10 13.18 0.89 -9.59
CA VAL A 10 13.14 2.02 -8.63
C VAL A 10 13.11 3.35 -9.39
N TYR A 11 13.98 3.53 -10.39
CA TYR A 11 14.02 4.74 -11.20
C TYR A 11 12.71 4.98 -11.97
N LYS A 12 12.17 3.96 -12.63
CA LYS A 12 10.89 4.05 -13.34
C LYS A 12 9.74 4.44 -12.39
N ARG A 13 9.74 3.86 -11.19
CA ARG A 13 8.76 4.19 -10.15
C ARG A 13 8.86 5.64 -9.73
N GLN A 14 10.08 6.15 -9.46
CA GLN A 14 10.31 7.54 -9.11
C GLN A 14 9.87 8.51 -10.20
N VAL A 15 10.20 8.25 -11.47
CA VAL A 15 9.75 9.06 -12.62
C VAL A 15 8.23 9.08 -12.70
N MET A 16 7.57 7.95 -12.51
CA MET A 16 6.10 7.87 -12.53
C MET A 16 5.46 8.70 -11.41
N TYR A 17 6.01 8.70 -10.19
CA TYR A 17 5.53 9.54 -9.08
C TYR A 17 5.71 11.04 -9.34
N ILE A 18 6.80 11.43 -10.02
CA ILE A 18 7.07 12.84 -10.37
C ILE A 18 6.14 13.31 -11.49
N CYS A 19 6.00 12.52 -12.57
CA CYS A 19 5.24 12.92 -13.76
C CYS A 19 3.72 12.71 -13.60
N PHE A 20 3.31 11.65 -12.88
CA PHE A 20 1.92 11.27 -12.73
C PHE A 20 1.58 10.90 -11.28
N PRO A 21 1.72 11.81 -10.31
CA PRO A 21 1.59 11.48 -8.89
C PRO A 21 0.20 10.94 -8.53
N LYS A 22 -0.86 11.55 -9.04
CA LYS A 22 -2.24 11.07 -8.79
C LYS A 22 -2.46 9.64 -9.29
N THR A 23 -2.05 9.35 -10.52
CA THR A 23 -2.22 8.02 -11.12
C THR A 23 -1.38 6.98 -10.38
N SER A 24 -0.14 7.35 -10.01
CA SER A 24 0.76 6.47 -9.27
C SER A 24 0.21 6.10 -7.89
N HIS A 25 -0.22 7.08 -7.11
CA HIS A 25 -0.81 6.82 -5.79
C HIS A 25 -2.11 6.03 -5.89
N ARG A 26 -2.95 6.30 -6.88
CA ARG A 26 -4.19 5.56 -7.09
C ARG A 26 -3.91 4.09 -7.45
N MET A 27 -2.96 3.86 -8.34
CA MET A 27 -2.55 2.52 -8.76
C MET A 27 -1.93 1.72 -7.60
N ILE A 28 -1.05 2.32 -6.81
CA ILE A 28 -0.48 1.67 -5.62
C ILE A 28 -1.58 1.33 -4.61
N GLY A 29 -2.51 2.25 -4.34
CA GLY A 29 -3.64 1.99 -3.46
C GLY A 29 -4.47 0.78 -3.91
N TYR A 30 -4.68 0.58 -5.21
CA TYR A 30 -5.35 -0.62 -5.72
C TYR A 30 -4.53 -1.90 -5.55
N PHE A 31 -3.21 -1.85 -5.75
CA PHE A 31 -2.35 -3.00 -5.49
C PHE A 31 -2.35 -3.41 -4.02
N GLU A 32 -2.34 -2.43 -3.11
CA GLU A 32 -2.43 -2.68 -1.68
C GLU A 32 -3.80 -3.26 -1.29
N ASN A 33 -4.89 -2.83 -1.91
CA ASN A 33 -6.21 -3.44 -1.72
C ASN A 33 -6.25 -4.91 -2.18
N GLU A 34 -5.62 -5.24 -3.31
CA GLU A 34 -5.50 -6.65 -3.75
C GLU A 34 -4.62 -7.47 -2.81
N ALA A 35 -3.57 -6.87 -2.23
CA ALA A 35 -2.78 -7.51 -1.18
C ALA A 35 -3.62 -7.82 0.07
N VAL A 36 -4.43 -6.86 0.54
CA VAL A 36 -5.37 -7.06 1.66
C VAL A 36 -6.31 -8.23 1.42
N LYS A 37 -6.86 -8.35 0.21
CA LYS A 37 -7.72 -9.47 -0.19
C LYS A 37 -6.97 -10.80 -0.13
N SER A 38 -5.76 -10.85 -0.70
CA SER A 38 -4.92 -12.05 -0.70
C SER A 38 -4.56 -12.48 0.72
N TYR A 39 -4.20 -11.54 1.61
CA TYR A 39 -3.93 -11.85 3.01
C TYR A 39 -5.20 -12.32 3.76
N THR A 40 -6.37 -11.81 3.43
CA THR A 40 -7.63 -12.28 4.01
C THR A 40 -7.91 -13.72 3.62
N GLU A 41 -7.78 -14.06 2.34
CA GLU A 41 -7.95 -15.43 1.84
C GLU A 41 -6.91 -16.40 2.47
N TYR A 42 -5.68 -15.93 2.64
CA TYR A 42 -4.65 -16.75 3.27
C TYR A 42 -4.90 -16.96 4.77
N LEU A 43 -5.39 -15.94 5.48
CA LEU A 43 -5.78 -16.06 6.88
C LEU A 43 -6.90 -17.10 7.04
N GLU A 44 -7.91 -17.10 6.18
CA GLU A 44 -8.99 -18.11 6.18
C GLU A 44 -8.43 -19.53 6.00
N GLN A 45 -7.44 -19.71 5.13
CA GLN A 45 -6.79 -21.03 4.95
C GLN A 45 -6.03 -21.49 6.20
N VAL A 46 -5.38 -20.57 6.91
CA VAL A 46 -4.71 -20.89 8.19
C VAL A 46 -5.73 -21.21 9.28
N GLU A 47 -6.78 -20.41 9.41
CA GLU A 47 -7.83 -20.60 10.42
C GLU A 47 -8.66 -21.87 10.20
N SER A 48 -8.90 -22.24 8.95
CA SER A 48 -9.58 -23.49 8.58
C SER A 48 -8.72 -24.74 8.71
N GLY A 49 -7.40 -24.60 8.97
CA GLY A 49 -6.46 -25.71 9.09
C GLY A 49 -5.97 -26.25 7.74
N GLN A 50 -6.29 -25.62 6.62
CA GLN A 50 -5.74 -25.98 5.31
C GLN A 50 -4.23 -25.67 5.24
N VAL A 51 -3.80 -24.62 5.93
CA VAL A 51 -2.39 -24.26 6.10
C VAL A 51 -2.05 -24.34 7.59
N ILE A 52 -0.91 -24.95 7.91
CA ILE A 52 -0.47 -25.12 9.29
C ILE A 52 -0.10 -23.75 9.88
N ASN A 53 -0.68 -23.44 11.05
CA ASN A 53 -0.38 -22.22 11.78
C ASN A 53 0.94 -22.38 12.55
N ILE A 54 2.05 -22.09 11.91
CA ILE A 54 3.40 -22.17 12.47
C ILE A 54 3.75 -20.94 13.29
N PRO A 55 4.75 -21.03 14.22
CA PRO A 55 5.26 -19.87 14.93
C PRO A 55 5.75 -18.78 13.98
N ALA A 56 5.42 -17.52 14.27
CA ALA A 56 5.91 -16.39 13.49
C ALA A 56 7.43 -16.24 13.60
N PRO A 57 8.12 -15.85 12.52
CA PRO A 57 9.56 -15.60 12.56
C PRO A 57 9.91 -14.49 13.57
N LYS A 58 11.04 -14.65 14.27
CA LYS A 58 11.49 -13.69 15.29
C LYS A 58 11.58 -12.25 14.75
N ILE A 59 12.11 -12.09 13.53
CA ILE A 59 12.22 -10.77 12.89
C ILE A 59 10.84 -10.10 12.69
N ALA A 60 9.80 -10.87 12.38
CA ALA A 60 8.45 -10.36 12.20
C ALA A 60 7.82 -10.00 13.55
N ILE A 61 8.05 -10.81 14.58
CA ILE A 61 7.61 -10.51 15.96
C ILE A 61 8.20 -9.19 16.44
N GLU A 62 9.49 -8.97 16.21
CA GLU A 62 10.18 -7.73 16.58
C GLU A 62 9.67 -6.53 15.76
N TYR A 63 9.52 -6.68 14.46
CA TYR A 63 9.09 -5.59 13.55
C TYR A 63 7.68 -5.11 13.84
N TYR A 64 6.74 -6.03 14.02
CA TYR A 64 5.33 -5.73 14.28
C TYR A 64 4.98 -5.63 15.78
N ASN A 65 5.98 -5.77 16.66
CA ASN A 65 5.80 -5.79 18.12
C ASN A 65 4.70 -6.78 18.57
N LEU A 66 4.75 -7.99 18.01
CA LEU A 66 3.80 -9.05 18.33
C LEU A 66 4.16 -9.73 19.65
N HIS A 67 3.20 -10.50 20.19
CA HIS A 67 3.50 -11.34 21.35
C HIS A 67 4.62 -12.35 21.03
N PRO A 68 5.52 -12.68 21.99
CA PRO A 68 6.63 -13.60 21.76
C PRO A 68 6.23 -15.01 21.24
N THR A 69 4.99 -15.43 21.52
CA THR A 69 4.40 -16.69 21.06
C THR A 69 3.48 -16.55 19.86
N ALA A 70 3.55 -15.41 19.15
CA ALA A 70 2.72 -15.15 17.97
C ALA A 70 2.93 -16.20 16.89
N GLN A 71 1.87 -16.52 16.20
CA GLN A 71 1.84 -17.50 15.11
C GLN A 71 1.64 -16.80 13.76
N LEU A 72 1.64 -17.59 12.69
CA LEU A 72 1.44 -17.11 11.32
C LEU A 72 0.14 -16.31 11.17
N SER A 73 -0.94 -16.73 11.79
CA SER A 73 -2.22 -16.00 11.79
C SER A 73 -2.09 -14.57 12.35
N ASP A 74 -1.38 -14.42 13.47
CA ASP A 74 -1.16 -13.11 14.08
C ASP A 74 -0.32 -12.20 13.18
N LEU A 75 0.69 -12.76 12.54
CA LEU A 75 1.51 -12.05 11.55
C LEU A 75 0.68 -11.61 10.35
N ILE A 76 -0.15 -12.49 9.79
CA ILE A 76 -1.01 -12.15 8.64
C ILE A 76 -1.97 -11.01 8.99
N ILE A 77 -2.54 -11.02 10.19
CA ILE A 77 -3.42 -9.94 10.68
C ILE A 77 -2.65 -8.61 10.73
N ALA A 78 -1.43 -8.60 11.26
CA ALA A 78 -0.61 -7.39 11.35
C ALA A 78 -0.23 -6.84 9.97
N VAL A 79 0.25 -7.69 9.06
CA VAL A 79 0.60 -7.30 7.69
C VAL A 79 -0.61 -6.79 6.94
N ARG A 80 -1.76 -7.46 7.04
CA ARG A 80 -3.01 -7.02 6.41
C ARG A 80 -3.45 -5.65 6.89
N ALA A 81 -3.33 -5.36 8.19
CA ALA A 81 -3.66 -4.05 8.75
C ALA A 81 -2.73 -2.95 8.20
N ASP A 82 -1.45 -3.25 8.03
CA ASP A 82 -0.47 -2.34 7.44
C ASP A 82 -0.80 -2.01 5.97
N GLU A 83 -1.12 -3.03 5.16
CA GLU A 83 -1.54 -2.84 3.77
C GLU A 83 -2.85 -2.04 3.65
N MET A 84 -3.82 -2.26 4.54
CA MET A 84 -5.05 -1.46 4.59
C MET A 84 -4.75 0.02 4.84
N HIS A 85 -3.87 0.31 5.77
CA HIS A 85 -3.45 1.68 6.08
C HIS A 85 -2.73 2.33 4.89
N HIS A 86 -1.81 1.61 4.24
CA HIS A 86 -1.11 2.10 3.06
C HIS A 86 -2.08 2.37 1.90
N ALA A 87 -3.05 1.49 1.66
CA ALA A 87 -4.07 1.69 0.64
C ALA A 87 -4.89 2.97 0.89
N GLU A 88 -5.33 3.19 2.13
CA GLU A 88 -6.07 4.38 2.54
C GLU A 88 -5.25 5.66 2.32
N VAL A 89 -4.00 5.67 2.79
CA VAL A 89 -3.09 6.82 2.62
C VAL A 89 -2.87 7.14 1.15
N ASN A 90 -2.60 6.15 0.31
CA ASN A 90 -2.38 6.36 -1.12
C ASN A 90 -3.64 6.86 -1.84
N HIS A 91 -4.82 6.33 -1.52
CA HIS A 91 -6.08 6.80 -2.08
C HIS A 91 -6.42 8.23 -1.64
N ASN A 92 -6.20 8.57 -0.39
CA ASN A 92 -6.42 9.91 0.15
C ASN A 92 -5.48 10.93 -0.50
N TYR A 93 -4.21 10.56 -0.65
CA TYR A 93 -3.23 11.41 -1.31
C TYR A 93 -3.58 11.65 -2.79
N ALA A 94 -3.97 10.61 -3.53
CA ALA A 94 -4.44 10.75 -4.90
C ALA A 94 -5.68 11.65 -5.01
N SER A 95 -6.56 11.63 -4.02
CA SER A 95 -7.77 12.47 -3.98
C SER A 95 -7.45 13.93 -3.66
N SER A 96 -6.54 14.21 -2.75
CA SER A 96 -6.12 15.57 -2.41
C SER A 96 -5.51 16.32 -3.61
N LEU A 97 -4.71 15.62 -4.44
CA LEU A 97 -4.13 16.18 -5.66
C LEU A 97 -5.20 16.61 -6.69
N VAL A 98 -6.37 15.98 -6.70
CA VAL A 98 -7.50 16.38 -7.56
C VAL A 98 -8.10 17.70 -7.09
N THR A 99 -8.33 17.82 -5.79
CA THR A 99 -8.95 19.00 -5.18
C THR A 99 -8.08 20.24 -5.37
N GLU A 100 -6.77 20.12 -5.20
CA GLU A 100 -5.82 21.22 -5.45
C GLU A 100 -5.83 21.67 -6.92
N THR A 101 -5.86 20.72 -7.85
CA THR A 101 -5.89 21.04 -9.29
C THR A 101 -7.18 21.77 -9.65
N GLN A 102 -8.33 21.35 -9.14
CA GLN A 102 -9.61 22.01 -9.39
C GLN A 102 -9.69 23.40 -8.77
N HIS A 103 -9.14 23.58 -7.57
CA HIS A 103 -9.09 24.89 -6.91
C HIS A 103 -8.24 25.88 -7.71
N ASN A 104 -7.09 25.47 -8.19
CA ASN A 104 -6.19 26.30 -8.99
C ASN A 104 -6.82 26.69 -10.35
N GLN A 105 -7.53 25.77 -11.01
CA GLN A 105 -8.26 26.06 -12.25
C GLN A 105 -9.37 27.07 -12.04
N ASN A 106 -10.19 26.89 -11.01
CA ASN A 106 -11.29 27.83 -10.69
C ASN A 106 -10.78 29.24 -10.34
N THR A 107 -9.61 29.34 -9.71
CA THR A 107 -9.00 30.64 -9.38
C THR A 107 -8.43 31.32 -10.63
N ALA A 108 -7.81 30.54 -11.53
CA ALA A 108 -7.30 31.06 -12.80
C ALA A 108 -8.41 31.56 -13.72
N ASP A 109 -9.55 30.88 -13.79
CA ASP A 109 -10.70 31.26 -14.61
C ASP A 109 -11.39 32.51 -14.06
N LYS A 110 -11.50 32.69 -12.74
CA LYS A 110 -12.00 33.90 -12.11
C LYS A 110 -11.13 35.13 -12.42
N ASN A 111 -9.82 34.97 -12.40
CA ASN A 111 -8.87 36.05 -12.72
C ASN A 111 -8.84 36.40 -14.21
N LYS A 112 -9.28 35.50 -15.09
CA LYS A 112 -9.42 35.76 -16.53
C LYS A 112 -10.76 36.47 -16.88
N ALA A 113 -11.78 36.29 -16.06
CA ALA A 113 -13.12 36.87 -16.27
C ALA A 113 -13.28 38.27 -15.64
N ALA A 114 -12.32 38.71 -14.85
CA ALA A 114 -12.25 40.03 -14.26
C ALA A 114 -11.38 40.98 -15.09
#